data_ca097eb1d4f80a1c32bf4ba95f8f9d1e
#
_entry.id   ca097eb1d4f80a1c32bf4ba95f8f9d1e
#
_cell.length_a   1.000
_cell.length_b   1.000
_cell.length_c   1.000
_cell.angle_alpha   90.00
_cell.angle_beta   90.00
_cell.angle_gamma   90.00
#
_symmetry.space_group_name_H-M   'P 1'
#
loop_
_entity.id
_entity.type
_entity.pdbx_description
1 polymer ?
#
loop_
_entity_poly.entity_id
_entity_poly.type
_entity_poly.pdbx_seq_one_letter_code
_entity_poly.pdbx_strand_id
1 'polypeptide(L)'
;MHFIYNQLIGRTNLILPLVGIFSKKINDFINGRKSAIEKIKKSFNSEDKIIWIHSSSLGEFEQGSPIICEIKKTLKEYKILVTFFSPSGYNAKKNSKEVDLVTYLPLDSPKNARKFLDAFCPKLVILIKYEFWPNYLIELNKRKINVISVSSIFRPSQFLFNNIFKNYQKILSTISHFFVQNEESKSLLNSIGINQVTISGDTRFDRVYEFINRNNELELIDSFIKNEFCFVAGSTWSEDYNLMDKLFSSKKNEKII
;
A
#
# COMPACT_ATOMS: atom_id res chain seq x y z
N MET A 1 14.23 21.75 1.58
CA MET A 1 14.11 20.29 1.43
C MET A 1 13.04 19.88 0.42
N HIS A 2 11.79 20.34 0.48
CA HIS A 2 10.77 20.04 -0.56
C HIS A 2 11.18 20.44 -1.98
N PHE A 3 11.91 21.55 -2.15
CA PHE A 3 12.48 21.94 -3.45
C PHE A 3 13.47 20.90 -3.97
N ILE A 4 14.39 20.42 -3.12
CA ILE A 4 15.39 19.38 -3.48
C ILE A 4 14.67 18.09 -3.86
N TYR A 5 13.65 17.67 -3.09
CA TYR A 5 12.81 16.52 -3.40
C TYR A 5 12.19 16.65 -4.80
N ASN A 6 11.59 17.79 -5.13
CA ASN A 6 10.99 18.02 -6.43
C ASN A 6 12.01 18.00 -7.58
N GLN A 7 13.22 18.50 -7.36
CA GLN A 7 14.29 18.41 -8.34
C GLN A 7 14.72 16.95 -8.58
N LEU A 8 14.83 16.15 -7.52
CA LEU A 8 15.15 14.73 -7.63
C LEU A 8 14.05 13.97 -8.40
N ILE A 9 12.79 14.16 -8.03
CA ILE A 9 11.66 13.54 -8.74
C ILE A 9 11.59 14.01 -10.21
N GLY A 10 11.85 15.29 -10.47
CA GLY A 10 11.90 15.83 -11.84
C GLY A 10 12.98 15.15 -12.69
N ARG A 11 14.20 15.00 -12.16
CA ARG A 11 15.30 14.27 -12.83
C ARG A 11 14.97 12.79 -13.02
N THR A 12 14.39 12.15 -12.03
CA THR A 12 13.93 10.75 -12.13
C THR A 12 12.95 10.57 -13.28
N ASN A 13 12.00 11.49 -13.48
CA ASN A 13 11.07 11.47 -14.60
C ASN A 13 11.75 11.57 -15.97
N LEU A 14 12.91 12.23 -16.06
CA LEU A 14 13.69 12.35 -17.31
C LEU A 14 14.55 11.10 -17.57
N ILE A 15 15.11 10.51 -16.51
CA ILE A 15 16.07 9.40 -16.62
C ILE A 15 15.34 8.05 -16.77
N LEU A 16 14.22 7.86 -16.08
CA LEU A 16 13.48 6.59 -16.10
C LEU A 16 13.16 6.09 -17.52
N PRO A 17 12.72 6.91 -18.49
CA PRO A 17 12.45 6.44 -19.85
C PRO A 17 13.71 5.86 -20.55
N LEU A 18 14.87 6.44 -20.30
CA LEU A 18 16.14 5.97 -20.86
C LEU A 18 16.53 4.61 -20.27
N VAL A 19 16.40 4.45 -18.97
CA VAL A 19 16.66 3.17 -18.28
C VAL A 19 15.61 2.11 -18.65
N GLY A 20 14.39 2.54 -18.94
CA GLY A 20 13.29 1.66 -19.37
C GLY A 20 13.56 0.94 -20.69
N ILE A 21 14.43 1.48 -21.56
CA ILE A 21 14.85 0.82 -22.80
C ILE A 21 15.60 -0.49 -22.50
N PHE A 22 16.38 -0.52 -21.42
CA PHE A 22 17.21 -1.66 -21.03
C PHE A 22 16.56 -2.58 -20.00
N SER A 23 15.39 -2.24 -19.44
CA SER A 23 14.72 -3.01 -18.39
C SER A 23 13.22 -3.09 -18.61
N LYS A 24 12.72 -4.28 -18.96
CA LYS A 24 11.28 -4.55 -19.09
C LYS A 24 10.49 -4.12 -17.85
N LYS A 25 11.01 -4.41 -16.65
CA LYS A 25 10.38 -4.02 -15.37
C LYS A 25 10.20 -2.51 -15.24
N ILE A 26 11.21 -1.73 -15.63
CA ILE A 26 11.15 -0.25 -15.59
C ILE A 26 10.24 0.28 -16.69
N ASN A 27 10.26 -0.34 -17.86
CA ASN A 27 9.35 0.03 -18.95
C ASN A 27 7.88 -0.20 -18.55
N ASP A 28 7.55 -1.33 -17.97
CA ASP A 28 6.22 -1.64 -17.45
C ASP A 28 5.80 -0.66 -16.34
N PHE A 29 6.76 -0.31 -15.47
CA PHE A 29 6.57 0.70 -14.43
C PHE A 29 6.17 2.08 -15.00
N ILE A 30 6.82 2.50 -16.08
CA ILE A 30 6.56 3.80 -16.73
C ILE A 30 5.25 3.78 -17.52
N ASN A 31 5.08 2.77 -18.36
CA ASN A 31 3.93 2.69 -19.28
C ASN A 31 2.62 2.49 -18.52
N GLY A 32 2.63 1.71 -17.44
CA GLY A 32 1.47 1.55 -16.57
C GLY A 32 1.00 2.87 -15.97
N ARG A 33 1.93 3.79 -15.65
CA ARG A 33 1.59 5.12 -15.09
C ARG A 33 1.09 6.11 -16.13
N LYS A 34 1.55 6.02 -17.37
CA LYS A 34 1.09 6.91 -18.45
C LYS A 34 -0.43 6.81 -18.68
N SER A 35 -0.98 5.60 -18.59
CA SER A 35 -2.40 5.34 -18.80
C SER A 35 -3.29 5.55 -17.57
N ALA A 36 -2.70 5.81 -16.40
CA ALA A 36 -3.45 5.87 -15.13
C ALA A 36 -4.57 6.92 -15.16
N ILE A 37 -4.25 8.14 -15.59
CA ILE A 37 -5.20 9.26 -15.64
C ILE A 37 -6.33 8.99 -16.64
N GLU A 38 -6.00 8.42 -17.80
CA GLU A 38 -7.01 8.07 -18.81
C GLU A 38 -7.96 6.98 -18.33
N LYS A 39 -7.43 5.97 -17.62
CA LYS A 39 -8.26 4.92 -17.00
C LYS A 39 -9.23 5.52 -16.00
N ILE A 40 -8.76 6.43 -15.14
CA ILE A 40 -9.61 7.10 -14.16
C ILE A 40 -10.75 7.86 -14.86
N LYS A 41 -10.42 8.69 -15.85
CA LYS A 41 -11.42 9.48 -16.61
C LYS A 41 -12.45 8.63 -17.36
N LYS A 42 -12.08 7.41 -17.77
CA LYS A 42 -12.98 6.47 -18.42
C LYS A 42 -13.87 5.71 -17.43
N SER A 43 -13.39 5.50 -16.19
CA SER A 43 -14.10 4.70 -15.18
C SER A 43 -15.00 5.50 -14.27
N PHE A 44 -14.75 6.80 -14.12
CA PHE A 44 -15.48 7.66 -13.20
C PHE A 44 -16.00 8.90 -13.93
N ASN A 45 -17.17 9.38 -13.47
CA ASN A 45 -17.78 10.64 -13.91
C ASN A 45 -17.80 11.68 -12.76
N SER A 46 -18.27 12.89 -13.05
CA SER A 46 -18.31 14.01 -12.08
C SER A 46 -19.23 13.78 -10.87
N GLU A 47 -20.24 12.94 -11.03
CA GLU A 47 -21.26 12.66 -10.00
C GLU A 47 -20.80 11.56 -9.03
N ASP A 48 -19.77 10.80 -9.39
CA ASP A 48 -19.29 9.69 -8.58
C ASP A 48 -18.68 10.16 -7.27
N LYS A 49 -19.12 9.56 -6.17
CA LYS A 49 -18.48 9.69 -4.87
C LYS A 49 -17.34 8.68 -4.76
N ILE A 50 -16.11 9.14 -4.78
CA ILE A 50 -14.93 8.25 -4.84
C ILE A 50 -14.19 8.27 -3.53
N ILE A 51 -13.88 7.07 -3.01
CA ILE A 51 -12.86 6.86 -1.96
C ILE A 51 -11.60 6.37 -2.67
N TRP A 52 -10.52 7.10 -2.51
CA TRP A 52 -9.22 6.71 -3.04
C TRP A 52 -8.39 6.04 -1.95
N ILE A 53 -7.95 4.80 -2.22
CA ILE A 53 -7.10 4.02 -1.34
C ILE A 53 -5.74 3.84 -2.01
N HIS A 54 -4.66 4.18 -1.32
CA HIS A 54 -3.30 3.99 -1.82
C HIS A 54 -2.56 2.94 -1.00
N SER A 55 -2.01 1.95 -1.72
CA SER A 55 -1.14 0.89 -1.19
C SER A 55 0.10 0.79 -2.08
N SER A 56 1.30 0.82 -1.53
CA SER A 56 2.52 0.74 -2.33
C SER A 56 2.71 -0.65 -2.95
N SER A 57 2.32 -1.68 -2.22
CA SER A 57 2.55 -3.10 -2.55
C SER A 57 1.33 -3.97 -2.33
N LEU A 58 1.41 -5.24 -2.78
CA LEU A 58 0.37 -6.23 -2.51
C LEU A 58 0.14 -6.46 -1.01
N GLY A 59 1.22 -6.55 -0.22
CA GLY A 59 1.11 -6.75 1.23
C GLY A 59 0.38 -5.62 1.95
N GLU A 60 0.54 -4.37 1.50
CA GLU A 60 -0.21 -3.23 2.04
C GLU A 60 -1.66 -3.25 1.57
N PHE A 61 -1.93 -3.66 0.32
CA PHE A 61 -3.30 -3.87 -0.13
C PHE A 61 -4.04 -4.89 0.72
N GLU A 62 -3.40 -6.01 1.06
CA GLU A 62 -4.00 -7.03 1.94
C GLU A 62 -4.31 -6.46 3.35
N GLN A 63 -3.51 -5.51 3.84
CA GLN A 63 -3.85 -4.76 5.07
C GLN A 63 -5.02 -3.79 4.88
N GLY A 64 -5.20 -3.25 3.68
CA GLY A 64 -6.35 -2.40 3.34
C GLY A 64 -7.63 -3.17 3.01
N SER A 65 -7.53 -4.46 2.68
CA SER A 65 -8.65 -5.29 2.21
C SER A 65 -9.83 -5.35 3.21
N PRO A 66 -9.64 -5.53 4.53
CA PRO A 66 -10.75 -5.50 5.49
C PRO A 66 -11.51 -4.16 5.45
N ILE A 67 -10.80 -3.04 5.29
CA ILE A 67 -11.39 -1.71 5.20
C ILE A 67 -12.19 -1.58 3.90
N ILE A 68 -11.66 -2.07 2.77
CA ILE A 68 -12.35 -2.10 1.48
C ILE A 68 -13.66 -2.89 1.58
N CYS A 69 -13.60 -4.08 2.21
CA CYS A 69 -14.79 -4.91 2.43
C CYS A 69 -15.86 -4.17 3.24
N GLU A 70 -15.44 -3.48 4.30
CA GLU A 70 -16.37 -2.76 5.18
C GLU A 70 -16.96 -1.52 4.50
N ILE A 71 -16.16 -0.76 3.73
CA ILE A 71 -16.65 0.35 2.93
C ILE A 71 -17.71 -0.12 1.93
N LYS A 72 -17.48 -1.24 1.23
CA LYS A 72 -18.46 -1.78 0.27
C LYS A 72 -19.77 -2.25 0.91
N LYS A 73 -19.74 -2.71 2.14
CA LYS A 73 -20.94 -3.09 2.88
C LYS A 73 -21.75 -1.88 3.35
N THR A 74 -21.05 -0.86 3.87
CA THR A 74 -21.66 0.25 4.62
C THR A 74 -21.88 1.51 3.75
N LEU A 75 -21.01 1.76 2.78
CA LEU A 75 -20.99 2.97 1.94
C LEU A 75 -21.20 2.60 0.45
N LYS A 76 -22.32 1.94 0.15
CA LYS A 76 -22.62 1.37 -1.18
C LYS A 76 -22.66 2.39 -2.31
N GLU A 77 -22.90 3.67 -2.01
CA GLU A 77 -22.92 4.77 -2.98
C GLU A 77 -21.53 5.26 -3.36
N TYR A 78 -20.48 4.80 -2.68
CA TYR A 78 -19.11 5.17 -2.99
C TYR A 78 -18.44 4.16 -3.91
N LYS A 79 -17.74 4.68 -4.92
CA LYS A 79 -16.82 3.91 -5.76
C LYS A 79 -15.43 3.92 -5.15
N ILE A 80 -14.71 2.82 -5.31
CA ILE A 80 -13.37 2.65 -4.72
C ILE A 80 -12.33 2.66 -5.84
N LEU A 81 -11.42 3.64 -5.80
CA LEU A 81 -10.20 3.67 -6.59
C LEU A 81 -9.04 3.16 -5.73
N VAL A 82 -8.35 2.11 -6.19
CA VAL A 82 -7.10 1.67 -5.58
C VAL A 82 -5.93 2.01 -6.47
N THR A 83 -4.88 2.56 -5.87
CA THR A 83 -3.63 2.82 -6.58
C THR A 83 -2.47 2.05 -5.97
N PHE A 84 -1.60 1.56 -6.83
CA PHE A 84 -0.35 0.91 -6.46
C PHE A 84 0.87 1.71 -6.91
N PHE A 85 1.94 1.63 -6.12
CA PHE A 85 3.26 2.08 -6.57
C PHE A 85 4.02 0.94 -7.25
N SER A 86 3.97 -0.26 -6.69
CA SER A 86 4.70 -1.45 -7.14
C SER A 86 3.97 -2.17 -8.29
N PRO A 87 4.70 -2.62 -9.34
CA PRO A 87 4.12 -3.47 -10.38
C PRO A 87 3.56 -4.79 -9.86
N SER A 88 4.15 -5.39 -8.82
CA SER A 88 3.68 -6.65 -8.25
C SER A 88 2.27 -6.52 -7.67
N GLY A 89 2.01 -5.46 -6.89
CA GLY A 89 0.66 -5.19 -6.36
C GLY A 89 -0.36 -4.95 -7.46
N TYR A 90 -0.02 -4.08 -8.43
CA TYR A 90 -0.90 -3.81 -9.57
C TYR A 90 -1.23 -5.07 -10.38
N ASN A 91 -0.22 -5.86 -10.76
CA ASN A 91 -0.43 -7.06 -11.59
C ASN A 91 -1.29 -8.11 -10.88
N ALA A 92 -1.14 -8.25 -9.57
CA ALA A 92 -1.95 -9.17 -8.77
C ALA A 92 -3.42 -8.74 -8.65
N LYS A 93 -3.70 -7.42 -8.65
CA LYS A 93 -5.04 -6.89 -8.33
C LYS A 93 -5.71 -6.09 -9.45
N LYS A 94 -5.08 -5.88 -10.61
CA LYS A 94 -5.63 -5.09 -11.74
C LYS A 94 -6.98 -5.55 -12.26
N ASN A 95 -7.34 -6.81 -12.06
CA ASN A 95 -8.62 -7.41 -12.45
C ASN A 95 -9.49 -7.73 -11.23
N SER A 96 -9.19 -7.17 -10.05
CA SER A 96 -9.97 -7.41 -8.85
C SER A 96 -11.39 -6.88 -9.01
N LYS A 97 -12.36 -7.71 -8.61
CA LYS A 97 -13.79 -7.32 -8.54
C LYS A 97 -14.13 -6.67 -7.19
N GLU A 98 -13.16 -6.61 -6.28
CA GLU A 98 -13.31 -6.03 -4.95
C GLU A 98 -13.41 -4.50 -4.99
N VAL A 99 -12.96 -3.86 -6.07
CA VAL A 99 -12.90 -2.40 -6.23
C VAL A 99 -13.32 -1.99 -7.64
N ASP A 100 -13.67 -0.72 -7.82
CA ASP A 100 -14.20 -0.23 -9.11
C ASP A 100 -13.08 0.05 -10.12
N LEU A 101 -11.92 0.48 -9.64
CA LEU A 101 -10.73 0.66 -10.48
C LEU A 101 -9.44 0.41 -9.72
N VAL A 102 -8.53 -0.31 -10.36
CA VAL A 102 -7.12 -0.45 -9.93
C VAL A 102 -6.22 0.21 -10.96
N THR A 103 -5.32 1.09 -10.50
CA THR A 103 -4.33 1.72 -11.39
C THR A 103 -3.02 2.00 -10.66
N TYR A 104 -2.04 2.55 -11.37
CA TYR A 104 -0.80 3.03 -10.75
C TYR A 104 -0.95 4.46 -10.22
N LEU A 105 -0.25 4.77 -9.14
CA LEU A 105 -0.04 6.14 -8.72
C LEU A 105 1.05 6.77 -9.61
N PRO A 106 0.79 7.88 -10.31
CA PRO A 106 1.85 8.63 -10.99
C PRO A 106 2.93 9.10 -10.02
N LEU A 107 4.17 9.27 -10.51
CA LEU A 107 5.27 9.75 -9.68
C LEU A 107 4.95 11.08 -9.01
N ASP A 108 5.39 11.23 -7.76
CA ASP A 108 5.01 12.35 -6.89
C ASP A 108 5.71 13.66 -7.29
N SER A 109 5.24 14.27 -8.38
CA SER A 109 5.62 15.62 -8.77
C SER A 109 4.41 16.56 -8.64
N PRO A 110 4.63 17.89 -8.46
CA PRO A 110 3.53 18.86 -8.36
C PRO A 110 2.58 18.80 -9.56
N LYS A 111 3.12 18.59 -10.76
CA LYS A 111 2.36 18.48 -12.00
C LYS A 111 1.51 17.20 -12.03
N ASN A 112 2.09 16.06 -11.64
CA ASN A 112 1.38 14.79 -11.65
C ASN A 112 0.30 14.72 -10.58
N ALA A 113 0.60 15.18 -9.35
CA ALA A 113 -0.37 15.24 -8.26
C ALA A 113 -1.61 16.06 -8.65
N ARG A 114 -1.38 17.25 -9.24
CA ARG A 114 -2.48 18.10 -9.73
C ARG A 114 -3.30 17.40 -10.80
N LYS A 115 -2.65 16.94 -11.88
CA LYS A 115 -3.34 16.28 -13.01
C LYS A 115 -4.10 15.02 -12.58
N PHE A 116 -3.53 14.26 -11.64
CA PHE A 116 -4.16 13.06 -11.11
C PHE A 116 -5.44 13.41 -10.36
N LEU A 117 -5.39 14.39 -9.46
CA LEU A 117 -6.54 14.82 -8.68
C LEU A 117 -7.57 15.64 -9.51
N ASP A 118 -7.16 16.23 -10.65
CA ASP A 118 -8.07 16.84 -11.61
C ASP A 118 -8.88 15.79 -12.41
N ALA A 119 -8.39 14.56 -12.49
CA ALA A 119 -9.07 13.50 -13.21
C ALA A 119 -10.28 12.92 -12.43
N PHE A 120 -10.28 13.08 -11.12
CA PHE A 120 -11.35 12.68 -10.20
C PHE A 120 -11.24 13.51 -8.92
N CYS A 121 -12.34 13.68 -8.21
CA CYS A 121 -12.37 14.43 -6.96
C CYS A 121 -12.73 13.47 -5.82
N PRO A 122 -11.75 12.85 -5.13
CA PRO A 122 -12.05 11.91 -4.05
C PRO A 122 -12.72 12.63 -2.87
N LYS A 123 -13.69 11.99 -2.25
CA LYS A 123 -14.33 12.49 -1.02
C LYS A 123 -13.50 12.15 0.23
N LEU A 124 -12.72 11.07 0.15
CA LEU A 124 -11.82 10.60 1.20
C LEU A 124 -10.61 9.92 0.55
N VAL A 125 -9.44 10.11 1.16
CA VAL A 125 -8.23 9.38 0.82
C VAL A 125 -7.78 8.55 1.99
N ILE A 126 -7.48 7.26 1.74
CA ILE A 126 -6.98 6.32 2.74
C ILE A 126 -5.59 5.87 2.31
N LEU A 127 -4.59 6.18 3.11
CA LEU A 127 -3.21 5.77 2.90
C LEU A 127 -2.90 4.58 3.79
N ILE A 128 -2.47 3.48 3.21
CA ILE A 128 -2.10 2.30 3.98
C ILE A 128 -0.65 2.41 4.42
N LYS A 129 -0.39 2.25 5.71
CA LYS A 129 0.90 2.43 6.37
C LYS A 129 1.45 3.87 6.27
N TYR A 130 2.63 4.04 5.68
CA TYR A 130 3.40 5.30 5.67
C TYR A 130 3.66 5.81 4.24
N GLU A 131 2.72 5.61 3.34
CA GLU A 131 2.79 6.07 1.95
C GLU A 131 2.47 7.58 1.83
N PHE A 132 3.31 8.39 2.47
CA PHE A 132 3.11 9.83 2.59
C PHE A 132 3.87 10.58 1.50
N TRP A 133 3.22 10.74 0.36
CA TRP A 133 3.74 11.42 -0.82
C TRP A 133 3.54 12.94 -0.73
N PRO A 134 4.62 13.75 -0.56
CA PRO A 134 4.49 15.16 -0.19
C PRO A 134 3.64 16.00 -1.14
N ASN A 135 3.82 15.85 -2.45
CA ASN A 135 3.09 16.67 -3.42
C ASN A 135 1.60 16.27 -3.49
N TYR A 136 1.27 14.98 -3.33
CA TYR A 136 -0.12 14.56 -3.20
C TYR A 136 -0.75 15.11 -1.94
N LEU A 137 -0.10 15.02 -0.79
CA LEU A 137 -0.61 15.57 0.48
C LEU A 137 -0.83 17.09 0.41
N ILE A 138 0.12 17.84 -0.17
CA ILE A 138 -0.01 19.28 -0.36
C ILE A 138 -1.21 19.60 -1.26
N GLU A 139 -1.39 18.88 -2.35
CA GLU A 139 -2.48 19.14 -3.29
C GLU A 139 -3.84 18.75 -2.71
N LEU A 140 -3.93 17.64 -1.96
CA LEU A 140 -5.12 17.22 -1.23
C LEU A 140 -5.53 18.26 -0.18
N ASN A 141 -4.57 18.77 0.60
CA ASN A 141 -4.82 19.81 1.60
C ASN A 141 -5.34 21.11 0.97
N LYS A 142 -4.76 21.55 -0.16
CA LYS A 142 -5.28 22.72 -0.92
C LYS A 142 -6.73 22.56 -1.34
N ARG A 143 -7.13 21.35 -1.66
CA ARG A 143 -8.50 20.99 -2.08
C ARG A 143 -9.43 20.69 -0.91
N LYS A 144 -8.91 20.77 0.32
CA LYS A 144 -9.66 20.43 1.56
C LYS A 144 -10.24 19.01 1.53
N ILE A 145 -9.51 18.08 0.91
CA ILE A 145 -9.89 16.66 0.86
C ILE A 145 -9.33 15.98 2.10
N ASN A 146 -10.19 15.27 2.82
CA ASN A 146 -9.78 14.53 4.02
C ASN A 146 -8.88 13.35 3.64
N VAL A 147 -7.79 13.21 4.40
CA VAL A 147 -6.83 12.11 4.28
C VAL A 147 -6.73 11.41 5.61
N ILE A 148 -6.87 10.10 5.63
CA ILE A 148 -6.58 9.28 6.79
C ILE A 148 -5.45 8.30 6.49
N SER A 149 -4.65 7.99 7.50
CA SER A 149 -3.62 6.96 7.40
C SER A 149 -4.02 5.78 8.28
N VAL A 150 -3.95 4.56 7.75
CA VAL A 150 -4.42 3.36 8.45
C VAL A 150 -3.31 2.32 8.55
N SER A 151 -3.31 1.58 9.66
CA SER A 151 -2.32 0.53 9.98
C SER A 151 -0.87 1.06 9.92
N SER A 152 -0.68 2.34 10.28
CA SER A 152 0.62 2.98 10.28
C SER A 152 1.46 2.53 11.48
N ILE A 153 2.74 2.30 11.25
CA ILE A 153 3.70 1.97 12.30
C ILE A 153 4.91 2.88 12.17
N PHE A 154 5.31 3.52 13.25
CA PHE A 154 6.45 4.44 13.27
C PHE A 154 7.55 3.91 14.17
N ARG A 155 8.79 4.27 13.84
CA ARG A 155 10.00 3.90 14.60
C ARG A 155 10.85 5.14 14.81
N PRO A 156 11.56 5.25 15.95
CA PRO A 156 12.40 6.41 16.27
C PRO A 156 13.49 6.69 15.22
N SER A 157 13.99 5.63 14.58
CA SER A 157 15.03 5.72 13.55
C SER A 157 14.58 6.32 12.22
N GLN A 158 13.28 6.53 12.02
CA GLN A 158 12.78 7.10 10.77
C GLN A 158 13.14 8.59 10.68
N PHE A 159 13.57 9.00 9.48
CA PHE A 159 14.03 10.36 9.20
C PHE A 159 13.01 11.45 9.56
N LEU A 160 11.74 11.12 9.50
CA LEU A 160 10.63 12.08 9.73
C LEU A 160 10.63 12.66 11.15
N PHE A 161 11.22 11.97 12.13
CA PHE A 161 11.32 12.47 13.52
C PHE A 161 12.56 13.36 13.77
N ASN A 162 13.44 13.49 12.77
CA ASN A 162 14.57 14.38 12.85
C ASN A 162 14.14 15.84 12.59
N ASN A 163 14.63 16.78 13.39
CA ASN A 163 14.35 18.21 13.31
C ASN A 163 14.67 18.83 11.95
N ILE A 164 15.57 18.25 11.17
CA ILE A 164 15.89 18.70 9.81
C ILE A 164 14.66 18.59 8.89
N PHE A 165 13.71 17.69 9.19
CA PHE A 165 12.53 17.40 8.38
C PHE A 165 11.26 18.14 8.84
N LYS A 166 11.36 19.23 9.62
CA LYS A 166 10.19 20.02 10.09
C LYS A 166 9.19 20.39 8.99
N ASN A 167 9.67 20.72 7.80
CA ASN A 167 8.77 21.02 6.67
C ASN A 167 7.97 19.79 6.21
N TYR A 168 8.54 18.61 6.30
CA TYR A 168 7.83 17.37 6.00
C TYR A 168 6.84 17.01 7.11
N GLN A 169 7.21 17.25 8.38
CA GLN A 169 6.29 17.10 9.52
C GLN A 169 5.06 18.00 9.38
N LYS A 170 5.24 19.25 8.91
CA LYS A 170 4.11 20.16 8.58
C LYS A 170 3.21 19.62 7.46
N ILE A 171 3.76 18.91 6.48
CA ILE A 171 2.95 18.25 5.44
C ILE A 171 2.18 17.08 6.06
N LEU A 172 2.81 16.26 6.91
CA LEU A 172 2.13 15.16 7.60
C LEU A 172 1.01 15.65 8.53
N SER A 173 1.18 16.79 9.17
CA SER A 173 0.12 17.34 10.04
C SER A 173 -1.15 17.75 9.29
N THR A 174 -1.15 17.76 7.95
CA THR A 174 -2.34 17.97 7.12
C THR A 174 -3.21 16.71 6.98
N ILE A 175 -2.71 15.56 7.40
CA ILE A 175 -3.48 14.32 7.44
C ILE A 175 -4.52 14.45 8.55
N SER A 176 -5.78 14.20 8.21
CA SER A 176 -6.92 14.43 9.10
C SER A 176 -6.90 13.49 10.31
N HIS A 177 -6.44 12.25 10.14
CA HIS A 177 -6.34 11.30 11.24
C HIS A 177 -5.35 10.17 10.95
N PHE A 178 -4.67 9.69 11.99
CA PHE A 178 -3.78 8.53 11.94
C PHE A 178 -4.34 7.40 12.79
N PHE A 179 -4.55 6.24 12.17
CA PHE A 179 -4.84 4.98 12.83
C PHE A 179 -3.56 4.17 12.88
N VAL A 180 -2.93 4.09 14.05
CA VAL A 180 -1.61 3.48 14.24
C VAL A 180 -1.70 2.12 14.90
N GLN A 181 -0.63 1.32 14.75
CA GLN A 181 -0.63 -0.05 15.25
C GLN A 181 -0.36 -0.14 16.76
N ASN A 182 0.38 0.81 17.36
CA ASN A 182 0.84 0.72 18.73
C ASN A 182 1.06 2.09 19.41
N GLU A 183 1.28 2.04 20.72
CA GLU A 183 1.50 3.24 21.56
C GLU A 183 2.79 3.97 21.22
N GLU A 184 3.85 3.25 20.85
CA GLU A 184 5.12 3.87 20.42
C GLU A 184 4.89 4.79 19.22
N SER A 185 4.16 4.31 18.21
CA SER A 185 3.83 5.10 17.02
C SER A 185 3.01 6.35 17.36
N LYS A 186 2.04 6.24 18.28
CA LYS A 186 1.26 7.37 18.76
C LYS A 186 2.15 8.39 19.49
N SER A 187 3.00 7.94 20.40
CA SER A 187 3.92 8.79 21.14
C SER A 187 4.89 9.53 20.21
N LEU A 188 5.41 8.85 19.18
CA LEU A 188 6.28 9.47 18.18
C LEU A 188 5.57 10.55 17.37
N LEU A 189 4.34 10.34 16.93
CA LEU A 189 3.56 11.36 16.23
C LEU A 189 3.26 12.56 17.14
N ASN A 190 2.87 12.30 18.39
CA ASN A 190 2.62 13.35 19.38
C ASN A 190 3.88 14.20 19.63
N SER A 191 5.08 13.58 19.63
CA SER A 191 6.35 14.29 19.86
C SER A 191 6.68 15.35 18.79
N ILE A 192 6.07 15.22 17.61
CA ILE A 192 6.20 16.19 16.50
C ILE A 192 4.94 17.04 16.31
N GLY A 193 4.03 17.05 17.30
CA GLY A 193 2.83 17.89 17.32
C GLY A 193 1.63 17.35 16.54
N ILE A 194 1.64 16.07 16.15
CA ILE A 194 0.50 15.40 15.49
C ILE A 194 -0.29 14.64 16.55
N ASN A 195 -1.45 15.17 16.95
CA ASN A 195 -2.27 14.66 18.06
C ASN A 195 -3.52 13.89 17.60
N GLN A 196 -3.92 14.03 16.34
CA GLN A 196 -5.06 13.31 15.76
C GLN A 196 -4.69 11.84 15.47
N VAL A 197 -4.48 11.06 16.53
CA VAL A 197 -3.96 9.70 16.47
C VAL A 197 -4.80 8.76 17.34
N THR A 198 -5.24 7.65 16.76
CA THR A 198 -5.90 6.53 17.45
C THR A 198 -5.11 5.24 17.26
N ILE A 199 -4.96 4.46 18.31
CA ILE A 199 -4.38 3.10 18.21
C ILE A 199 -5.50 2.16 17.77
N SER A 200 -5.34 1.56 16.59
CA SER A 200 -6.31 0.61 16.02
C SER A 200 -5.76 -0.81 15.83
N GLY A 201 -4.48 -1.01 16.13
CA GLY A 201 -3.83 -2.29 15.88
C GLY A 201 -3.39 -2.47 14.42
N ASP A 202 -3.05 -3.71 14.10
CA ASP A 202 -2.56 -4.11 12.77
C ASP A 202 -3.65 -4.89 12.02
N THR A 203 -4.13 -4.35 10.93
CA THR A 203 -5.18 -4.95 10.09
C THR A 203 -4.79 -6.29 9.45
N ARG A 204 -3.53 -6.74 9.58
CA ARG A 204 -3.14 -8.11 9.21
C ARG A 204 -3.84 -9.15 10.07
N PHE A 205 -4.12 -8.84 11.34
CA PHE A 205 -4.87 -9.74 12.22
C PHE A 205 -6.31 -9.93 11.73
N ASP A 206 -6.97 -8.86 11.28
CA ASP A 206 -8.31 -8.93 10.70
C ASP A 206 -8.31 -9.84 9.46
N ARG A 207 -7.27 -9.69 8.62
CA ARG A 207 -7.10 -10.50 7.41
C ARG A 207 -6.90 -11.98 7.73
N VAL A 208 -6.04 -12.30 8.72
CA VAL A 208 -5.81 -13.67 9.16
C VAL A 208 -7.10 -14.26 9.75
N TYR A 209 -7.82 -13.50 10.55
CA TYR A 209 -9.10 -13.93 11.10
C TYR A 209 -10.13 -14.27 10.01
N GLU A 210 -10.23 -13.45 8.97
CA GLU A 210 -11.06 -13.77 7.80
C GLU A 210 -10.64 -15.07 7.12
N PHE A 211 -9.34 -15.33 6.99
CA PHE A 211 -8.83 -16.56 6.37
C PHE A 211 -9.17 -17.81 7.20
N ILE A 212 -9.01 -17.75 8.50
CA ILE A 212 -9.29 -18.90 9.39
C ILE A 212 -10.76 -19.31 9.29
N ASN A 213 -11.66 -18.35 9.08
CA ASN A 213 -13.11 -18.59 9.01
C ASN A 213 -13.62 -18.96 7.61
N ARG A 214 -12.74 -19.11 6.61
CA ARG A 214 -13.10 -19.59 5.27
C ARG A 214 -12.86 -21.09 5.15
N ASN A 215 -13.52 -21.72 4.15
CA ASN A 215 -13.09 -23.05 3.72
C ASN A 215 -11.72 -22.92 3.06
N ASN A 216 -10.70 -23.49 3.70
CA ASN A 216 -9.30 -23.45 3.26
C ASN A 216 -8.84 -24.82 2.75
N GLU A 217 -9.75 -25.73 2.39
CA GLU A 217 -9.42 -27.02 1.80
C GLU A 217 -8.65 -26.81 0.48
N LEU A 218 -7.50 -27.44 0.37
CA LEU A 218 -6.63 -27.41 -0.79
C LEU A 218 -6.38 -28.86 -1.24
N GLU A 219 -7.20 -29.36 -2.15
CA GLU A 219 -7.18 -30.75 -2.62
C GLU A 219 -5.77 -31.26 -2.93
N LEU A 220 -4.91 -30.41 -3.54
CA LEU A 220 -3.52 -30.75 -3.82
C LEU A 220 -2.71 -31.01 -2.55
N ILE A 221 -2.87 -30.18 -1.54
CA ILE A 221 -2.17 -30.27 -0.27
C ILE A 221 -2.70 -31.45 0.52
N ASP A 222 -4.03 -31.60 0.59
CA ASP A 222 -4.69 -32.69 1.31
C ASP A 222 -4.32 -34.05 0.71
N SER A 223 -4.26 -34.17 -0.62
CA SER A 223 -3.81 -35.37 -1.32
C SER A 223 -2.33 -35.68 -1.07
N PHE A 224 -1.50 -34.66 -0.87
CA PHE A 224 -0.09 -34.82 -0.55
C PHE A 224 0.10 -35.26 0.91
N ILE A 225 -0.59 -34.61 1.85
CA ILE A 225 -0.44 -34.86 3.30
C ILE A 225 -1.00 -36.24 3.69
N LYS A 226 -2.18 -36.63 3.18
CA LYS A 226 -2.84 -37.92 3.46
C LYS A 226 -2.97 -38.23 4.96
N ASN A 227 -3.28 -37.21 5.77
CA ASN A 227 -3.39 -37.29 7.25
C ASN A 227 -2.06 -37.63 7.97
N GLU A 228 -0.93 -37.50 7.32
CA GLU A 228 0.38 -37.66 7.95
C GLU A 228 0.90 -36.31 8.47
N PHE A 229 1.90 -36.36 9.36
CA PHE A 229 2.57 -35.14 9.81
C PHE A 229 3.26 -34.45 8.62
N CYS A 230 3.00 -33.15 8.47
CA CYS A 230 3.63 -32.32 7.44
C CYS A 230 4.26 -31.09 8.08
N PHE A 231 5.55 -30.90 7.84
CA PHE A 231 6.27 -29.70 8.22
C PHE A 231 6.17 -28.65 7.12
N VAL A 232 5.61 -27.47 7.43
CA VAL A 232 5.48 -26.36 6.47
C VAL A 232 6.51 -25.29 6.77
N ALA A 233 7.42 -25.03 5.84
CA ALA A 233 8.46 -24.02 5.95
C ALA A 233 8.16 -22.83 5.05
N GLY A 234 7.45 -21.83 5.59
CA GLY A 234 7.05 -20.62 4.83
C GLY A 234 8.10 -19.53 4.86
N SER A 235 8.31 -18.85 3.70
CA SER A 235 9.22 -17.70 3.55
C SER A 235 10.69 -18.00 3.87
N THR A 236 11.17 -19.18 3.47
CA THR A 236 12.53 -19.64 3.73
C THR A 236 13.57 -18.94 2.86
N TRP A 237 14.75 -18.74 3.43
CA TRP A 237 15.96 -18.23 2.78
C TRP A 237 16.99 -19.35 2.61
N SER A 238 18.06 -19.10 1.86
CA SER A 238 19.09 -20.11 1.58
C SER A 238 19.71 -20.70 2.85
N GLU A 239 19.86 -19.90 3.89
CA GLU A 239 20.40 -20.31 5.18
C GLU A 239 19.47 -21.28 5.92
N ASP A 240 18.15 -21.06 5.79
CA ASP A 240 17.13 -21.94 6.38
C ASP A 240 17.14 -23.33 5.73
N TYR A 241 17.36 -23.38 4.40
CA TYR A 241 17.49 -24.66 3.67
C TYR A 241 18.65 -25.50 4.20
N ASN A 242 19.80 -24.88 4.45
CA ASN A 242 20.96 -25.57 5.00
C ASN A 242 20.70 -26.17 6.38
N LEU A 243 19.90 -25.47 7.21
CA LEU A 243 19.52 -25.95 8.52
C LEU A 243 18.51 -27.10 8.43
N MET A 244 17.50 -26.94 7.57
CA MET A 244 16.47 -27.95 7.34
C MET A 244 17.03 -29.24 6.73
N ASP A 245 17.96 -29.13 5.78
CA ASP A 245 18.62 -30.30 5.16
C ASP A 245 19.33 -31.14 6.21
N LYS A 246 20.05 -30.51 7.14
CA LYS A 246 20.69 -31.20 8.28
C LYS A 246 19.69 -31.86 9.22
N LEU A 247 18.53 -31.22 9.44
CA LEU A 247 17.50 -31.72 10.35
C LEU A 247 16.74 -32.92 9.77
N PHE A 248 16.44 -32.88 8.46
CA PHE A 248 15.59 -33.85 7.79
C PHE A 248 16.34 -34.92 7.00
N SER A 249 17.64 -34.75 6.74
CA SER A 249 18.44 -35.77 6.07
C SER A 249 18.46 -37.14 6.78
N SER A 250 18.17 -37.16 8.06
CA SER A 250 18.03 -38.39 8.88
C SER A 250 16.61 -38.98 8.93
N LYS A 251 15.60 -38.24 8.43
CA LYS A 251 14.17 -38.59 8.55
C LYS A 251 13.54 -38.84 7.19
N LYS A 252 13.61 -40.09 6.72
CA LYS A 252 13.20 -40.49 5.35
C LYS A 252 11.69 -40.44 5.05
N ASN A 253 10.81 -40.29 6.03
CA ASN A 253 9.35 -40.44 5.86
C ASN A 253 8.54 -39.19 6.27
N GLU A 254 9.16 -38.04 6.52
CA GLU A 254 8.43 -36.83 6.86
C GLU A 254 8.14 -36.00 5.61
N LYS A 255 6.90 -35.50 5.49
CA LYS A 255 6.51 -34.61 4.39
C LYS A 255 6.90 -33.17 4.72
N ILE A 256 7.47 -32.49 3.74
CA ILE A 256 7.91 -31.09 3.86
C ILE A 256 7.31 -30.30 2.69
N ILE A 257 6.74 -29.16 3.00
CA ILE A 257 6.21 -28.17 2.03
C ILE A 257 6.93 -26.84 2.25
#